data_627eb4ca47c1b4420c1fa69afcbc73cd
#
_entry.id   627eb4ca47c1b4420c1fa69afcbc73cd
#
_cell.length_a   1.000
_cell.length_b   1.000
_cell.length_c   1.000
_cell.angle_alpha   90.00
_cell.angle_beta   90.00
_cell.angle_gamma   90.00
#
_symmetry.space_group_name_H-M   'P 1'
#
loop_
_entity.id
_entity.type
_entity.pdbx_description
1 polymer ?
#
loop_
_entity_poly.entity_id
_entity_poly.type
_entity_poly.pdbx_seq_one_letter_code
_entity_poly.pdbx_strand_id
1 'polypeptide(L)'
;MERLLLIVAIATLSSCQIANIIPADKYIEPEPIAVAEEENQYKDVWERIAKNSSFQNQELDAVTLKYINSYLENPVQFNKLLLKGQYFIYFVLEELERYNLPPELALLPYIESNYDPFSISSSGAMGLWQFMPATARIYGLQDTWWFEQRHDPLISTKAAVRYLAYLHNRFDKNITYTLSAYNGGPTLLEKQIKLNQRMGKSTDYRELMLPRQTKEYVPKFKAIVELIVNAEKYNIQLPIFPNHSVLGQITLDGQIEIFAFSEFAELKPEFIYKLNAGFTKWASPPGKTTIFNIPIELVEPLNLKKSEFSQANQINWVTHSVSKGDSLWKIATEYDTEVSILKKVNYLQSNVLSLNQELLIPLSNSHNQTFIPYQAHIVSEGDTLWSLGRKYALTPGDIAKSNGLKIGSPLRIGKELNIGNKNIYRTINSKKRTILYSVKQGDSLYRIADLFNIQIEDIIQLNSIIDNEIKPGQVLKIIIRAF
;
A
#
# COMPACT_ATOMS: atom_id res chain seq x y z
N MET A 1 -22.40 -61.53 0.61
CA MET A 1 -22.16 -60.58 1.75
C MET A 1 -21.09 -59.58 1.26
N GLU A 2 -21.57 -58.59 0.53
CA GLU A 2 -20.72 -57.49 0.03
C GLU A 2 -20.90 -56.29 0.93
N ARG A 3 -19.80 -55.82 1.53
CA ARG A 3 -19.79 -54.58 2.31
C ARG A 3 -19.56 -53.40 1.36
N LEU A 4 -20.60 -52.61 1.17
CA LEU A 4 -20.54 -51.32 0.49
C LEU A 4 -19.82 -50.33 1.39
N LEU A 5 -18.60 -49.89 0.99
CA LEU A 5 -17.89 -48.78 1.60
C LEU A 5 -18.43 -47.47 1.01
N LEU A 6 -19.17 -46.75 1.81
CA LEU A 6 -19.66 -45.41 1.48
C LEU A 6 -18.50 -44.41 1.71
N ILE A 7 -17.83 -43.96 0.65
CA ILE A 7 -16.88 -42.87 0.69
C ILE A 7 -17.67 -41.57 0.71
N VAL A 8 -17.80 -40.95 1.90
CA VAL A 8 -18.31 -39.59 2.02
C VAL A 8 -17.21 -38.63 1.58
N ALA A 9 -17.28 -38.18 0.33
CA ALA A 9 -16.48 -37.06 -0.17
C ALA A 9 -16.99 -35.76 0.49
N ILE A 10 -16.25 -35.27 1.48
CA ILE A 10 -16.45 -33.92 2.02
C ILE A 10 -15.94 -32.94 0.96
N ALA A 11 -16.85 -32.49 0.10
CA ALA A 11 -16.62 -31.38 -0.77
C ALA A 11 -16.50 -30.12 0.08
N THR A 12 -15.29 -29.66 0.34
CA THR A 12 -15.02 -28.31 0.82
C THR A 12 -15.41 -27.35 -0.29
N LEU A 13 -16.67 -26.92 -0.27
CA LEU A 13 -17.14 -25.80 -1.06
C LEU A 13 -16.39 -24.54 -0.58
N SER A 14 -15.28 -24.27 -1.25
CA SER A 14 -14.69 -22.95 -1.27
C SER A 14 -15.78 -22.01 -1.81
N SER A 15 -16.40 -21.23 -0.91
CA SER A 15 -17.35 -20.21 -1.30
C SER A 15 -16.61 -19.09 -2.03
N CYS A 16 -16.35 -19.27 -3.32
CA CYS A 16 -16.17 -18.17 -4.24
C CYS A 16 -17.49 -17.39 -4.24
N GLN A 17 -17.60 -16.38 -3.38
CA GLN A 17 -18.63 -15.37 -3.53
C GLN A 17 -18.33 -14.65 -4.85
N ILE A 18 -19.09 -15.02 -5.88
CA ILE A 18 -19.22 -14.19 -7.07
C ILE A 18 -19.87 -12.91 -6.56
N ALA A 19 -19.07 -11.87 -6.37
CA ALA A 19 -19.57 -10.52 -6.14
C ALA A 19 -20.50 -10.23 -7.32
N ASN A 20 -21.80 -10.13 -7.07
CA ASN A 20 -22.76 -9.64 -8.04
C ASN A 20 -22.36 -8.19 -8.31
N ILE A 21 -21.60 -7.98 -9.37
CA ILE A 21 -21.12 -6.68 -9.84
C ILE A 21 -22.39 -5.87 -10.13
N ILE A 22 -22.52 -4.71 -9.48
CA ILE A 22 -23.55 -3.75 -9.82
C ILE A 22 -23.26 -3.37 -11.29
N PRO A 23 -24.24 -3.48 -12.20
CA PRO A 23 -24.03 -2.99 -13.55
C PRO A 23 -23.60 -1.53 -13.49
N ALA A 24 -22.53 -1.17 -14.19
CA ALA A 24 -21.94 0.17 -14.17
C ALA A 24 -22.95 1.27 -14.58
N ASP A 25 -23.98 0.91 -15.33
CA ASP A 25 -25.07 1.77 -15.79
C ASP A 25 -26.09 2.15 -14.69
N LYS A 26 -26.04 1.53 -13.53
CA LYS A 26 -26.90 1.83 -12.36
C LYS A 26 -26.17 2.52 -11.20
N TYR A 27 -24.87 2.74 -11.33
CA TYR A 27 -24.10 3.44 -10.32
C TYR A 27 -24.18 4.94 -10.53
N ILE A 28 -24.95 5.62 -9.69
CA ILE A 28 -24.95 7.09 -9.60
C ILE A 28 -23.94 7.43 -8.51
N GLU A 29 -22.83 8.02 -8.90
CA GLU A 29 -21.82 8.48 -7.95
C GLU A 29 -22.39 9.65 -7.13
N PRO A 30 -22.39 9.58 -5.79
CA PRO A 30 -22.81 10.69 -4.97
C PRO A 30 -21.86 11.88 -5.17
N GLU A 31 -22.43 13.09 -5.33
CA GLU A 31 -21.62 14.30 -5.45
C GLU A 31 -21.15 14.77 -4.07
N PRO A 32 -19.90 15.20 -3.93
CA PRO A 32 -19.41 15.80 -2.70
C PRO A 32 -20.05 17.18 -2.48
N ILE A 33 -20.36 17.50 -1.24
CA ILE A 33 -20.80 18.85 -0.87
C ILE A 33 -19.59 19.75 -0.61
N ALA A 34 -19.73 21.04 -0.88
CA ALA A 34 -18.75 22.02 -0.45
C ALA A 34 -18.80 22.12 1.08
N VAL A 35 -17.71 21.73 1.74
CA VAL A 35 -17.53 21.92 3.18
C VAL A 35 -17.08 23.38 3.37
N ALA A 36 -17.85 24.17 4.15
CA ALA A 36 -17.40 25.49 4.56
C ALA A 36 -16.16 25.30 5.46
N GLU A 37 -15.16 26.18 5.31
CA GLU A 37 -14.06 26.26 6.29
C GLU A 37 -14.67 26.79 7.60
N GLU A 38 -15.24 25.87 8.41
CA GLU A 38 -15.63 26.21 9.77
C GLU A 38 -14.37 26.33 10.62
N GLU A 39 -14.25 27.43 11.37
CA GLU A 39 -13.25 27.56 12.39
C GLU A 39 -13.24 26.29 13.28
N ASN A 40 -12.06 25.81 13.61
CA ASN A 40 -11.80 24.55 14.32
C ASN A 40 -12.50 24.52 15.70
N GLN A 41 -13.81 24.19 15.71
CA GLN A 41 -14.67 24.24 16.89
C GLN A 41 -14.49 23.03 17.83
N TYR A 42 -13.71 22.02 17.42
CA TYR A 42 -13.47 20.80 18.20
C TYR A 42 -12.03 20.77 18.70
N LYS A 43 -11.87 20.37 19.95
CA LYS A 43 -10.56 20.25 20.61
C LYS A 43 -9.64 19.24 19.90
N ASP A 44 -10.22 18.11 19.48
CA ASP A 44 -9.52 17.02 18.81
C ASP A 44 -10.50 16.19 17.95
N VAL A 45 -9.98 15.22 17.21
CA VAL A 45 -10.80 14.36 16.33
C VAL A 45 -11.83 13.53 17.10
N TRP A 46 -11.54 13.19 18.37
CA TRP A 46 -12.43 12.35 19.16
C TRP A 46 -13.66 13.13 19.62
N GLU A 47 -13.49 14.38 20.02
CA GLU A 47 -14.60 15.28 20.34
C GLU A 47 -15.47 15.52 19.10
N ARG A 48 -14.86 15.69 17.92
CA ARG A 48 -15.58 15.83 16.65
C ARG A 48 -16.44 14.60 16.35
N ILE A 49 -15.89 13.39 16.52
CA ILE A 49 -16.64 12.14 16.40
C ILE A 49 -17.73 12.06 17.46
N ALA A 50 -17.39 12.26 18.73
CA ALA A 50 -18.32 12.08 19.84
C ALA A 50 -19.54 13.01 19.77
N LYS A 51 -19.33 14.30 19.46
CA LYS A 51 -20.43 15.28 19.39
C LYS A 51 -21.39 15.05 18.23
N ASN A 52 -20.91 14.46 17.13
CA ASN A 52 -21.68 14.28 15.89
C ASN A 52 -22.06 12.82 15.62
N SER A 53 -21.76 11.89 16.52
CA SER A 53 -22.05 10.47 16.34
C SER A 53 -23.54 10.17 16.37
N SER A 54 -24.01 9.38 15.43
CA SER A 54 -25.38 8.86 15.39
C SER A 54 -25.64 7.74 16.43
N PHE A 55 -24.60 7.28 17.11
CA PHE A 55 -24.67 6.22 18.12
C PHE A 55 -24.69 6.71 19.57
N GLN A 56 -25.02 7.98 19.80
CA GLN A 56 -25.21 8.47 21.16
C GLN A 56 -26.39 7.78 21.85
N ASN A 57 -26.18 7.38 23.12
CA ASN A 57 -27.21 6.77 23.97
C ASN A 57 -27.91 5.52 23.38
N GLN A 58 -27.19 4.73 22.58
CA GLN A 58 -27.75 3.49 22.04
C GLN A 58 -27.80 2.37 23.08
N GLU A 59 -28.80 1.49 22.95
CA GLU A 59 -28.86 0.25 23.71
C GLU A 59 -27.74 -0.71 23.26
N LEU A 60 -26.98 -1.22 24.24
CA LEU A 60 -25.88 -2.15 23.99
C LEU A 60 -26.34 -3.57 24.17
N ASP A 61 -26.34 -4.37 23.10
CA ASP A 61 -26.61 -5.79 23.17
C ASP A 61 -25.45 -6.59 23.78
N ALA A 62 -25.74 -7.84 24.18
CA ALA A 62 -24.76 -8.71 24.83
C ALA A 62 -23.48 -8.95 23.97
N VAL A 63 -23.60 -8.95 22.64
CA VAL A 63 -22.46 -9.14 21.74
C VAL A 63 -21.57 -7.89 21.72
N THR A 64 -22.17 -6.71 21.68
CA THR A 64 -21.47 -5.43 21.78
C THR A 64 -20.73 -5.33 23.12
N LEU A 65 -21.40 -5.67 24.23
CA LEU A 65 -20.79 -5.67 25.58
C LEU A 65 -19.59 -6.63 25.66
N LYS A 66 -19.67 -7.80 25.01
CA LYS A 66 -18.54 -8.73 24.94
C LYS A 66 -17.33 -8.09 24.27
N TYR A 67 -17.51 -7.37 23.15
CA TYR A 67 -16.39 -6.68 22.48
C TYR A 67 -15.85 -5.52 23.31
N ILE A 68 -16.72 -4.73 23.98
CA ILE A 68 -16.31 -3.68 24.91
C ILE A 68 -15.39 -4.26 25.98
N ASN A 69 -15.83 -5.35 26.66
CA ASN A 69 -15.05 -5.99 27.72
C ASN A 69 -13.70 -6.49 27.19
N SER A 70 -13.67 -7.09 26.00
CA SER A 70 -12.43 -7.55 25.36
C SER A 70 -11.39 -6.42 25.13
N TYR A 71 -11.84 -5.21 24.77
CA TYR A 71 -10.95 -4.05 24.66
C TYR A 71 -10.49 -3.54 26.04
N LEU A 72 -11.40 -3.58 27.04
CA LEU A 72 -11.10 -3.12 28.41
C LEU A 72 -10.19 -4.08 29.18
N GLU A 73 -10.13 -5.35 28.82
CA GLU A 73 -9.17 -6.31 29.40
C GLU A 73 -7.72 -5.89 29.17
N ASN A 74 -7.44 -5.13 28.10
CA ASN A 74 -6.10 -4.61 27.82
C ASN A 74 -6.13 -3.17 27.28
N PRO A 75 -6.32 -2.16 28.16
CA PRO A 75 -6.41 -0.75 27.76
C PRO A 75 -5.15 -0.24 27.05
N VAL A 76 -3.98 -0.75 27.42
CA VAL A 76 -2.72 -0.39 26.78
C VAL A 76 -2.70 -0.85 25.31
N GLN A 77 -3.19 -2.04 25.03
CA GLN A 77 -3.28 -2.54 23.67
C GLN A 77 -4.35 -1.80 22.86
N PHE A 78 -5.46 -1.43 23.50
CA PHE A 78 -6.49 -0.60 22.87
C PHE A 78 -5.93 0.78 22.48
N ASN A 79 -5.19 1.44 23.37
CA ASN A 79 -4.54 2.71 23.03
C ASN A 79 -3.49 2.56 21.90
N LYS A 80 -2.70 1.47 21.89
CA LYS A 80 -1.79 1.19 20.79
C LYS A 80 -2.55 0.97 19.46
N LEU A 81 -3.73 0.38 19.50
CA LEU A 81 -4.59 0.25 18.33
C LEU A 81 -5.01 1.64 17.83
N LEU A 82 -5.51 2.51 18.72
CA LEU A 82 -5.95 3.86 18.34
C LEU A 82 -4.81 4.68 17.72
N LEU A 83 -3.58 4.60 18.27
CA LEU A 83 -2.41 5.31 17.76
C LEU A 83 -2.07 5.00 16.29
N LYS A 84 -2.51 3.87 15.75
CA LYS A 84 -2.26 3.54 14.34
C LYS A 84 -2.98 4.48 13.38
N GLY A 85 -4.12 5.05 13.78
CA GLY A 85 -4.92 5.99 12.98
C GLY A 85 -4.39 7.43 12.95
N GLN A 86 -3.41 7.80 13.79
CA GLN A 86 -2.99 9.17 14.07
C GLN A 86 -2.69 10.05 12.83
N TYR A 87 -2.21 9.44 11.74
CA TYR A 87 -1.85 10.19 10.51
C TYR A 87 -3.00 10.30 9.51
N PHE A 88 -4.02 9.46 9.63
CA PHE A 88 -5.02 9.32 8.57
C PHE A 88 -6.43 9.70 9.00
N ILE A 89 -6.76 9.57 10.30
CA ILE A 89 -8.14 9.71 10.80
C ILE A 89 -8.75 11.09 10.53
N TYR A 90 -7.95 12.16 10.63
CA TYR A 90 -8.42 13.50 10.30
C TYR A 90 -8.83 13.58 8.82
N PHE A 91 -7.97 13.08 7.91
CA PHE A 91 -8.29 13.04 6.48
C PHE A 91 -9.54 12.20 6.19
N VAL A 92 -9.72 11.09 6.90
CA VAL A 92 -10.93 10.27 6.78
C VAL A 92 -12.18 11.05 7.18
N LEU A 93 -12.12 11.80 8.29
CA LEU A 93 -13.23 12.66 8.75
C LEU A 93 -13.58 13.72 7.70
N GLU A 94 -12.59 14.41 7.16
CA GLU A 94 -12.81 15.41 6.10
C GLU A 94 -13.50 14.81 4.87
N GLU A 95 -13.05 13.63 4.45
CA GLU A 95 -13.68 12.96 3.30
C GLU A 95 -15.11 12.50 3.62
N LEU A 96 -15.40 12.02 4.83
CA LEU A 96 -16.76 11.63 5.25
C LEU A 96 -17.72 12.83 5.27
N GLU A 97 -17.28 13.98 5.77
CA GLU A 97 -18.08 15.20 5.80
C GLU A 97 -18.46 15.69 4.41
N ARG A 98 -17.55 15.61 3.44
CA ARG A 98 -17.83 15.96 2.04
C ARG A 98 -19.03 15.21 1.45
N TYR A 99 -19.35 14.04 2.00
CA TYR A 99 -20.47 13.21 1.57
C TYR A 99 -21.61 13.17 2.59
N ASN A 100 -21.57 14.04 3.60
CA ASN A 100 -22.54 14.10 4.70
C ASN A 100 -22.76 12.73 5.36
N LEU A 101 -21.67 12.02 5.60
CA LEU A 101 -21.65 10.72 6.25
C LEU A 101 -21.38 10.85 7.75
N PRO A 102 -21.92 9.95 8.59
CA PRO A 102 -21.66 9.93 10.01
C PRO A 102 -20.16 9.84 10.33
N PRO A 103 -19.61 10.72 11.20
CA PRO A 103 -18.17 10.80 11.45
C PRO A 103 -17.61 9.55 12.14
N GLU A 104 -18.41 8.79 12.88
CA GLU A 104 -17.98 7.53 13.46
C GLU A 104 -17.54 6.51 12.42
N LEU A 105 -17.93 6.63 11.15
CA LEU A 105 -17.43 5.77 10.07
C LEU A 105 -15.91 5.90 9.87
N ALA A 106 -15.27 6.95 10.41
CA ALA A 106 -13.82 7.04 10.49
C ALA A 106 -13.19 5.93 11.36
N LEU A 107 -13.98 5.25 12.16
CA LEU A 107 -13.52 4.13 13.00
C LEU A 107 -13.55 2.77 12.29
N LEU A 108 -14.14 2.68 11.08
CA LEU A 108 -14.17 1.43 10.30
C LEU A 108 -12.79 0.82 10.05
N PRO A 109 -11.76 1.58 9.68
CA PRO A 109 -10.44 1.00 9.45
C PRO A 109 -9.84 0.30 10.68
N TYR A 110 -10.29 0.64 11.91
CA TYR A 110 -9.85 -0.10 13.11
C TYR A 110 -10.35 -1.54 13.13
N ILE A 111 -11.55 -1.81 12.62
CA ILE A 111 -12.09 -3.16 12.57
C ILE A 111 -11.75 -3.91 11.29
N GLU A 112 -11.42 -3.21 10.22
CA GLU A 112 -11.02 -3.80 8.95
C GLU A 112 -9.54 -4.23 8.94
N SER A 113 -8.65 -3.34 9.32
CA SER A 113 -7.21 -3.52 9.18
C SER A 113 -6.38 -3.13 10.40
N ASN A 114 -7.02 -2.75 11.50
CA ASN A 114 -6.36 -2.05 12.62
C ASN A 114 -5.64 -0.76 12.15
N TYR A 115 -6.18 -0.04 11.17
CA TYR A 115 -5.56 1.12 10.53
C TYR A 115 -4.17 0.80 9.94
N ASP A 116 -3.96 -0.43 9.50
CA ASP A 116 -2.72 -0.83 8.82
C ASP A 116 -2.91 -0.76 7.29
N PRO A 117 -2.26 0.20 6.61
CA PRO A 117 -2.37 0.33 5.16
C PRO A 117 -1.77 -0.85 4.40
N PHE A 118 -0.97 -1.69 5.07
CA PHE A 118 -0.33 -2.86 4.47
C PHE A 118 -1.10 -4.16 4.67
N SER A 119 -2.23 -4.10 5.36
CA SER A 119 -3.03 -5.29 5.67
C SER A 119 -3.53 -5.99 4.41
N ILE A 120 -3.40 -7.31 4.39
CA ILE A 120 -3.91 -8.18 3.32
C ILE A 120 -4.62 -9.36 3.97
N SER A 121 -5.90 -9.54 3.65
CA SER A 121 -6.67 -10.69 4.12
C SER A 121 -6.36 -11.96 3.32
N SER A 122 -6.74 -13.11 3.86
CA SER A 122 -6.64 -14.40 3.15
C SER A 122 -7.49 -14.45 1.87
N SER A 123 -8.54 -13.64 1.79
CA SER A 123 -9.41 -13.50 0.61
C SER A 123 -8.92 -12.45 -0.40
N GLY A 124 -7.79 -11.77 -0.14
CA GLY A 124 -7.21 -10.78 -1.04
C GLY A 124 -7.78 -9.36 -0.88
N ALA A 125 -8.50 -9.07 0.21
CA ALA A 125 -8.83 -7.70 0.57
C ALA A 125 -7.57 -6.96 1.04
N MET A 126 -7.43 -5.67 0.72
CA MET A 126 -6.19 -4.92 0.94
C MET A 126 -6.42 -3.51 1.49
N GLY A 127 -5.42 -3.04 2.25
CA GLY A 127 -5.28 -1.67 2.72
C GLY A 127 -6.12 -1.35 3.95
N LEU A 128 -6.19 -0.07 4.28
CA LEU A 128 -6.96 0.43 5.44
C LEU A 128 -8.41 -0.06 5.43
N TRP A 129 -9.03 -0.03 4.26
CA TRP A 129 -10.44 -0.26 4.01
C TRP A 129 -10.78 -1.69 3.58
N GLN A 130 -9.77 -2.57 3.49
CA GLN A 130 -9.93 -3.96 3.06
C GLN A 130 -10.73 -4.12 1.75
N PHE A 131 -10.37 -3.30 0.75
CA PHE A 131 -11.01 -3.40 -0.56
C PHE A 131 -10.76 -4.74 -1.24
N MET A 132 -11.84 -5.43 -1.60
CA MET A 132 -11.78 -6.56 -2.53
C MET A 132 -11.46 -6.06 -3.95
N PRO A 133 -10.69 -6.84 -4.76
CA PRO A 133 -10.26 -6.40 -6.10
C PRO A 133 -11.40 -5.96 -7.02
N ALA A 134 -12.54 -6.64 -6.97
CA ALA A 134 -13.69 -6.32 -7.80
C ALA A 134 -14.31 -4.96 -7.41
N THR A 135 -14.53 -4.73 -6.11
CA THR A 135 -15.07 -3.47 -5.60
C THR A 135 -14.11 -2.32 -5.84
N ALA A 136 -12.80 -2.55 -5.64
CA ALA A 136 -11.76 -1.56 -5.89
C ALA A 136 -11.82 -1.01 -7.32
N ARG A 137 -11.94 -1.89 -8.31
CA ARG A 137 -12.05 -1.48 -9.73
C ARG A 137 -13.29 -0.64 -10.02
N ILE A 138 -14.44 -0.97 -9.40
CA ILE A 138 -15.68 -0.19 -9.56
C ILE A 138 -15.48 1.25 -9.08
N TYR A 139 -14.74 1.43 -7.97
CA TYR A 139 -14.46 2.75 -7.39
C TYR A 139 -13.17 3.39 -7.91
N GLY A 140 -12.66 2.91 -9.06
CA GLY A 140 -11.55 3.53 -9.79
C GLY A 140 -10.16 3.25 -9.21
N LEU A 141 -10.05 2.34 -8.22
CA LEU A 141 -8.74 1.94 -7.69
C LEU A 141 -8.05 1.01 -8.68
N GLN A 142 -6.86 1.42 -9.09
CA GLN A 142 -6.03 0.69 -10.04
C GLN A 142 -4.80 0.12 -9.32
N ASP A 143 -4.28 -0.97 -9.87
CA ASP A 143 -3.01 -1.55 -9.49
C ASP A 143 -2.08 -1.55 -10.70
N THR A 144 -0.83 -1.17 -10.44
CA THR A 144 0.28 -1.28 -11.38
C THR A 144 1.39 -2.07 -10.72
N TRP A 145 2.41 -2.41 -11.49
CA TRP A 145 3.58 -3.03 -10.88
C TRP A 145 4.27 -2.14 -9.84
N TRP A 146 4.20 -0.81 -10.02
CA TRP A 146 4.84 0.20 -9.16
C TRP A 146 3.96 0.65 -8.00
N PHE A 147 2.64 0.61 -8.15
CA PHE A 147 1.71 1.26 -7.25
C PHE A 147 0.40 0.50 -7.11
N GLU A 148 0.00 0.18 -5.88
CA GLU A 148 -1.26 -0.48 -5.54
C GLU A 148 -2.13 0.50 -4.75
N GLN A 149 -3.15 1.05 -5.42
CA GLN A 149 -3.99 2.12 -4.85
C GLN A 149 -4.83 1.69 -3.64
N ARG A 150 -5.11 0.38 -3.49
CA ARG A 150 -5.82 -0.12 -2.31
C ARG A 150 -4.98 0.01 -1.02
N HIS A 151 -3.67 0.01 -1.14
CA HIS A 151 -2.75 0.24 -0.04
C HIS A 151 -2.54 1.72 0.27
N ASP A 152 -2.74 2.62 -0.71
CA ASP A 152 -2.58 4.05 -0.48
C ASP A 152 -3.66 4.57 0.46
N PRO A 153 -3.29 5.16 1.62
CA PRO A 153 -4.27 5.55 2.64
C PRO A 153 -5.24 6.63 2.17
N LEU A 154 -4.76 7.59 1.38
CA LEU A 154 -5.55 8.74 0.95
C LEU A 154 -6.41 8.40 -0.26
N ILE A 155 -5.83 7.73 -1.26
CA ILE A 155 -6.55 7.33 -2.47
C ILE A 155 -7.64 6.32 -2.13
N SER A 156 -7.32 5.29 -1.32
CA SER A 156 -8.30 4.29 -0.93
C SER A 156 -9.40 4.86 -0.03
N THR A 157 -9.10 5.87 0.81
CA THR A 157 -10.11 6.56 1.61
C THR A 157 -11.15 7.26 0.74
N LYS A 158 -10.72 8.01 -0.28
CA LYS A 158 -11.66 8.64 -1.22
C LYS A 158 -12.60 7.63 -1.88
N ALA A 159 -12.06 6.49 -2.30
CA ALA A 159 -12.87 5.42 -2.87
C ALA A 159 -13.83 4.78 -1.85
N ALA A 160 -13.35 4.55 -0.61
CA ALA A 160 -14.16 3.96 0.46
C ALA A 160 -15.32 4.86 0.89
N VAL A 161 -15.07 6.15 0.99
CA VAL A 161 -16.12 7.12 1.35
C VAL A 161 -17.20 7.18 0.26
N ARG A 162 -16.83 7.16 -1.02
CA ARG A 162 -17.81 7.06 -2.13
C ARG A 162 -18.63 5.77 -2.04
N TYR A 163 -17.98 4.64 -1.74
CA TYR A 163 -18.68 3.38 -1.54
C TYR A 163 -19.63 3.42 -0.35
N LEU A 164 -19.18 3.98 0.78
CA LEU A 164 -20.01 4.16 1.97
C LEU A 164 -21.20 5.09 1.69
N ALA A 165 -21.01 6.18 0.97
CA ALA A 165 -22.08 7.09 0.57
C ALA A 165 -23.12 6.42 -0.32
N TYR A 166 -22.68 5.61 -1.28
CA TYR A 166 -23.57 4.78 -2.09
C TYR A 166 -24.38 3.81 -1.22
N LEU A 167 -23.76 3.09 -0.31
CA LEU A 167 -24.44 2.14 0.58
C LEU A 167 -25.40 2.87 1.51
N HIS A 168 -24.99 3.98 2.10
CA HIS A 168 -25.77 4.76 3.02
C HIS A 168 -27.05 5.28 2.37
N ASN A 169 -26.95 5.85 1.17
CA ASN A 169 -28.12 6.29 0.39
C ASN A 169 -29.00 5.12 -0.05
N ARG A 170 -28.39 3.98 -0.45
CA ARG A 170 -29.13 2.78 -0.89
C ARG A 170 -29.98 2.16 0.20
N PHE A 171 -29.59 2.32 1.45
CA PHE A 171 -30.26 1.76 2.62
C PHE A 171 -30.92 2.84 3.50
N ASP A 172 -31.45 3.90 2.87
CA ASP A 172 -32.26 4.96 3.50
C ASP A 172 -31.56 5.58 4.74
N LYS A 173 -30.25 5.77 4.65
CA LYS A 173 -29.37 6.32 5.70
C LYS A 173 -29.35 5.47 6.98
N ASN A 174 -29.73 4.21 6.90
CA ASN A 174 -29.62 3.27 8.02
C ASN A 174 -28.15 2.81 8.15
N ILE A 175 -27.47 3.30 9.18
CA ILE A 175 -26.05 3.01 9.41
C ILE A 175 -25.80 1.52 9.67
N THR A 176 -26.70 0.83 10.34
CA THR A 176 -26.58 -0.61 10.61
C THR A 176 -26.63 -1.44 9.33
N TYR A 177 -27.52 -1.06 8.41
CA TYR A 177 -27.56 -1.68 7.09
C TYR A 177 -26.36 -1.30 6.23
N THR A 178 -25.89 -0.04 6.31
CA THR A 178 -24.66 0.42 5.64
C THR A 178 -23.47 -0.44 6.03
N LEU A 179 -23.26 -0.65 7.34
CA LEU A 179 -22.19 -1.49 7.89
C LEU A 179 -22.34 -2.96 7.47
N SER A 180 -23.55 -3.50 7.56
CA SER A 180 -23.83 -4.89 7.15
C SER A 180 -23.60 -5.11 5.65
N ALA A 181 -23.95 -4.11 4.82
CA ALA A 181 -23.74 -4.15 3.38
C ALA A 181 -22.25 -3.95 3.00
N TYR A 182 -21.53 -3.12 3.74
CA TYR A 182 -20.10 -2.95 3.54
C TYR A 182 -19.35 -4.27 3.73
N ASN A 183 -19.62 -4.98 4.82
CA ASN A 183 -18.98 -6.27 5.12
C ASN A 183 -19.53 -7.44 4.30
N GLY A 184 -20.87 -7.58 4.21
CA GLY A 184 -21.52 -8.77 3.62
C GLY A 184 -21.93 -8.60 2.16
N GLY A 185 -21.83 -7.40 1.61
CA GLY A 185 -22.30 -7.02 0.28
C GLY A 185 -23.77 -6.61 0.25
N PRO A 186 -24.11 -5.57 -0.53
CA PRO A 186 -25.47 -4.98 -0.57
C PRO A 186 -26.52 -5.95 -1.11
N THR A 187 -26.19 -6.75 -2.10
CA THR A 187 -27.11 -7.70 -2.73
C THR A 187 -27.60 -8.77 -1.76
N LEU A 188 -26.69 -9.30 -0.92
CA LEU A 188 -27.03 -10.28 0.11
C LEU A 188 -28.00 -9.66 1.13
N LEU A 189 -27.67 -8.47 1.62
CA LEU A 189 -28.47 -7.76 2.61
C LEU A 189 -29.88 -7.50 2.08
N GLU A 190 -30.02 -6.94 0.89
CA GLU A 190 -31.35 -6.70 0.27
C GLU A 190 -32.15 -7.95 0.07
N LYS A 191 -31.53 -9.04 -0.37
CA LYS A 191 -32.21 -10.33 -0.52
C LYS A 191 -32.79 -10.79 0.80
N GLN A 192 -32.07 -10.66 1.90
CA GLN A 192 -32.52 -11.07 3.21
C GLN A 192 -33.62 -10.15 3.76
N ILE A 193 -33.52 -8.83 3.58
CA ILE A 193 -34.55 -7.86 3.95
C ILE A 193 -35.87 -8.21 3.21
N LYS A 194 -35.83 -8.37 1.88
CA LYS A 194 -36.99 -8.71 1.07
C LYS A 194 -37.60 -10.06 1.45
N LEU A 195 -36.78 -11.05 1.81
CA LEU A 195 -37.24 -12.35 2.26
C LEU A 195 -38.03 -12.22 3.56
N ASN A 196 -37.47 -11.53 4.58
CA ASN A 196 -38.13 -11.33 5.86
C ASN A 196 -39.42 -10.52 5.70
N GLN A 197 -39.44 -9.46 4.88
CA GLN A 197 -40.66 -8.70 4.58
C GLN A 197 -41.77 -9.57 4.00
N ARG A 198 -41.47 -10.45 3.02
CA ARG A 198 -42.44 -11.39 2.44
C ARG A 198 -42.97 -12.40 3.45
N MET A 199 -42.18 -12.74 4.46
CA MET A 199 -42.54 -13.69 5.51
C MET A 199 -43.22 -13.01 6.72
N GLY A 200 -43.43 -11.70 6.68
CA GLY A 200 -43.96 -10.93 7.83
C GLY A 200 -43.02 -10.92 9.04
N LYS A 201 -41.71 -11.13 8.84
CA LYS A 201 -40.70 -11.14 9.90
C LYS A 201 -40.02 -9.78 10.03
N SER A 202 -39.38 -9.55 11.18
CA SER A 202 -38.59 -8.38 11.43
C SER A 202 -37.46 -8.25 10.40
N THR A 203 -37.18 -7.02 9.96
CA THR A 203 -36.04 -6.68 9.09
C THR A 203 -34.86 -6.16 9.89
N ASP A 204 -34.90 -6.16 11.22
CA ASP A 204 -33.73 -5.89 12.04
C ASP A 204 -32.55 -6.77 11.59
N TYR A 205 -31.33 -6.19 11.45
CA TYR A 205 -30.19 -6.92 10.92
C TYR A 205 -29.87 -8.21 11.71
N ARG A 206 -30.19 -8.24 13.00
CA ARG A 206 -30.01 -9.40 13.89
C ARG A 206 -30.87 -10.58 13.49
N GLU A 207 -32.04 -10.29 12.96
CA GLU A 207 -33.04 -11.29 12.53
C GLU A 207 -32.83 -11.75 11.07
N LEU A 208 -31.97 -11.05 10.31
CA LEU A 208 -31.65 -11.45 8.95
C LEU A 208 -30.72 -12.67 8.92
N MET A 209 -30.88 -13.54 7.91
CA MET A 209 -30.01 -14.70 7.71
C MET A 209 -28.70 -14.26 7.04
N LEU A 210 -27.85 -13.54 7.78
CA LEU A 210 -26.53 -13.08 7.37
C LEU A 210 -25.44 -14.03 7.89
N PRO A 211 -24.28 -14.10 7.21
CA PRO A 211 -23.11 -14.81 7.72
C PRO A 211 -22.74 -14.34 9.13
N ARG A 212 -22.20 -15.23 9.95
CA ARG A 212 -21.80 -14.92 11.33
C ARG A 212 -20.86 -13.70 11.39
N GLN A 213 -19.87 -13.64 10.51
CA GLN A 213 -18.95 -12.52 10.42
C GLN A 213 -19.68 -11.18 10.23
N THR A 214 -20.67 -11.13 9.32
CA THR A 214 -21.46 -9.92 9.07
C THR A 214 -22.36 -9.56 10.25
N LYS A 215 -22.92 -10.54 10.95
CA LYS A 215 -23.69 -10.31 12.18
C LYS A 215 -22.83 -9.76 13.33
N GLU A 216 -21.59 -10.21 13.45
CA GLU A 216 -20.68 -9.75 14.50
C GLU A 216 -19.99 -8.41 14.14
N TYR A 217 -20.03 -7.99 12.87
CA TYR A 217 -19.39 -6.77 12.39
C TYR A 217 -19.97 -5.50 13.02
N VAL A 218 -21.30 -5.39 13.01
CA VAL A 218 -22.01 -4.22 13.59
C VAL A 218 -21.76 -4.09 15.09
N PRO A 219 -21.90 -5.13 15.93
CA PRO A 219 -21.58 -5.08 17.35
C PRO A 219 -20.11 -4.70 17.62
N LYS A 220 -19.18 -5.23 16.82
CA LYS A 220 -17.75 -4.90 16.95
C LYS A 220 -17.50 -3.42 16.67
N PHE A 221 -18.12 -2.87 15.62
CA PHE A 221 -18.06 -1.45 15.31
C PHE A 221 -18.65 -0.60 16.43
N LYS A 222 -19.86 -0.94 16.89
CA LYS A 222 -20.54 -0.25 17.99
C LYS A 222 -19.69 -0.21 19.27
N ALA A 223 -18.97 -1.29 19.56
CA ALA A 223 -18.11 -1.35 20.74
C ALA A 223 -16.97 -0.31 20.69
N ILE A 224 -16.32 -0.14 19.53
CA ILE A 224 -15.27 0.89 19.38
C ILE A 224 -15.87 2.29 19.48
N VAL A 225 -17.02 2.53 18.84
CA VAL A 225 -17.73 3.81 18.93
C VAL A 225 -18.08 4.14 20.37
N GLU A 226 -18.70 3.19 21.10
CA GLU A 226 -19.08 3.36 22.51
C GLU A 226 -17.88 3.72 23.40
N LEU A 227 -16.74 3.03 23.22
CA LEU A 227 -15.52 3.27 23.99
C LEU A 227 -14.88 4.63 23.69
N ILE A 228 -15.09 5.18 22.50
CA ILE A 228 -14.57 6.50 22.12
C ILE A 228 -15.54 7.61 22.55
N VAL A 229 -16.82 7.47 22.24
CA VAL A 229 -17.85 8.47 22.56
C VAL A 229 -18.01 8.63 24.08
N ASN A 230 -17.94 7.54 24.82
CA ASN A 230 -18.11 7.49 26.26
C ASN A 230 -16.81 7.14 27.01
N ALA A 231 -15.66 7.60 26.52
CA ALA A 231 -14.33 7.23 27.05
C ALA A 231 -14.19 7.48 28.56
N GLU A 232 -14.73 8.57 29.06
CA GLU A 232 -14.73 8.91 30.50
C GLU A 232 -15.47 7.87 31.34
N LYS A 233 -16.62 7.36 30.87
CA LYS A 233 -17.41 6.31 31.54
C LYS A 233 -16.60 5.02 31.76
N TYR A 234 -15.68 4.74 30.84
CA TYR A 234 -14.83 3.55 30.86
C TYR A 234 -13.41 3.82 31.39
N ASN A 235 -13.13 5.03 31.90
CA ASN A 235 -11.80 5.47 32.34
C ASN A 235 -10.72 5.29 31.26
N ILE A 236 -11.06 5.51 29.99
CA ILE A 236 -10.14 5.43 28.88
C ILE A 236 -9.54 6.81 28.62
N GLN A 237 -8.21 6.89 28.61
CA GLN A 237 -7.49 8.06 28.15
C GLN A 237 -7.20 7.91 26.67
N LEU A 238 -7.97 8.61 25.82
CA LEU A 238 -7.75 8.61 24.39
C LEU A 238 -6.44 9.32 24.03
N PRO A 239 -5.68 8.81 23.04
CA PRO A 239 -4.49 9.52 22.56
C PRO A 239 -4.90 10.86 21.93
N ILE A 240 -4.08 11.90 22.08
CA ILE A 240 -4.38 13.23 21.53
C ILE A 240 -4.14 13.23 20.01
N PHE A 241 -5.19 13.44 19.24
CA PHE A 241 -5.11 13.65 17.79
C PHE A 241 -5.70 15.00 17.44
N PRO A 242 -4.89 15.92 16.88
CA PRO A 242 -5.37 17.27 16.58
C PRO A 242 -6.49 17.24 15.54
N ASN A 243 -7.44 18.19 15.65
CA ASN A 243 -8.49 18.35 14.66
C ASN A 243 -8.02 19.27 13.50
N HIS A 244 -6.86 18.96 12.96
CA HIS A 244 -6.32 19.56 11.74
C HIS A 244 -5.41 18.56 11.02
N SER A 245 -5.11 18.82 9.75
CA SER A 245 -4.25 17.93 8.98
C SER A 245 -2.84 17.86 9.58
N VAL A 246 -2.37 16.64 9.83
CA VAL A 246 -0.98 16.34 10.21
C VAL A 246 -0.15 15.86 9.00
N LEU A 247 -0.79 15.70 7.85
CA LEU A 247 -0.16 15.32 6.59
C LEU A 247 -0.29 16.45 5.57
N GLY A 248 0.78 16.64 4.83
CA GLY A 248 0.82 17.43 3.62
C GLY A 248 1.39 16.62 2.47
N GLN A 249 1.52 17.27 1.33
CA GLN A 249 2.04 16.63 0.12
C GLN A 249 3.18 17.45 -0.46
N ILE A 250 4.20 16.74 -0.96
CA ILE A 250 5.26 17.32 -1.78
C ILE A 250 5.24 16.66 -3.16
N THR A 251 5.32 17.48 -4.20
CA THR A 251 5.44 17.03 -5.60
C THR A 251 6.87 17.22 -6.06
N LEU A 252 7.47 16.14 -6.55
CA LEU A 252 8.82 16.09 -7.10
C LEU A 252 8.76 15.71 -8.57
N ASP A 253 9.74 16.20 -9.36
CA ASP A 253 9.81 15.90 -10.78
C ASP A 253 10.42 14.53 -11.03
N GLY A 254 9.82 13.77 -11.95
CA GLY A 254 10.33 12.49 -12.41
C GLY A 254 9.95 11.30 -11.53
N GLN A 255 10.62 10.19 -11.81
CA GLN A 255 10.55 8.97 -11.03
C GLN A 255 11.59 9.03 -9.90
N ILE A 256 11.16 8.83 -8.68
CA ILE A 256 11.98 9.03 -7.48
C ILE A 256 12.18 7.71 -6.75
N GLU A 257 13.42 7.46 -6.34
CA GLU A 257 13.74 6.36 -5.43
C GLU A 257 13.29 6.70 -4.01
N ILE A 258 12.54 5.78 -3.41
CA ILE A 258 11.90 6.01 -2.09
C ILE A 258 12.95 6.18 -0.98
N PHE A 259 14.07 5.47 -1.09
CA PHE A 259 15.15 5.57 -0.11
C PHE A 259 15.86 6.93 -0.20
N ALA A 260 16.21 7.36 -1.41
CA ALA A 260 16.81 8.69 -1.61
C ALA A 260 15.87 9.81 -1.11
N PHE A 261 14.55 9.65 -1.34
CA PHE A 261 13.58 10.59 -0.77
C PHE A 261 13.56 10.55 0.76
N SER A 262 13.69 9.38 1.37
CA SER A 262 13.71 9.28 2.83
C SER A 262 14.92 9.97 3.45
N GLU A 263 16.09 9.89 2.80
CA GLU A 263 17.29 10.64 3.21
C GLU A 263 17.09 12.16 3.05
N PHE A 264 16.53 12.60 1.90
CA PHE A 264 16.22 14.00 1.66
C PHE A 264 15.24 14.59 2.68
N ALA A 265 14.24 13.82 3.05
CA ALA A 265 13.23 14.22 4.02
C ALA A 265 13.70 14.04 5.49
N GLU A 266 14.88 13.46 5.72
CA GLU A 266 15.41 13.09 7.04
C GLU A 266 14.45 12.20 7.84
N LEU A 267 13.70 11.34 7.12
CA LEU A 267 12.74 10.41 7.68
C LEU A 267 13.16 8.96 7.44
N LYS A 268 12.76 8.07 8.33
CA LYS A 268 13.01 6.63 8.15
C LYS A 268 12.23 6.10 6.94
N PRO A 269 12.83 5.24 6.10
CA PRO A 269 12.14 4.65 4.95
C PRO A 269 10.82 3.98 5.31
N GLU A 270 10.76 3.26 6.43
CA GLU A 270 9.54 2.60 6.90
C GLU A 270 8.40 3.60 7.15
N PHE A 271 8.74 4.80 7.61
CA PHE A 271 7.77 5.84 7.85
C PHE A 271 7.27 6.44 6.53
N ILE A 272 8.17 6.70 5.58
CA ILE A 272 7.78 7.13 4.22
C ILE A 272 6.85 6.09 3.58
N TYR A 273 7.20 4.81 3.63
CA TYR A 273 6.33 3.75 3.10
C TYR A 273 4.99 3.68 3.84
N LYS A 274 4.95 3.89 5.14
CA LYS A 274 3.69 3.89 5.90
C LYS A 274 2.74 4.99 5.42
N LEU A 275 3.26 6.19 5.17
CA LEU A 275 2.45 7.31 4.67
C LEU A 275 2.08 7.17 3.20
N ASN A 276 2.86 6.39 2.43
CA ASN A 276 2.75 6.20 0.98
C ASN A 276 2.69 4.71 0.64
N ALA A 277 1.83 3.97 1.32
CA ALA A 277 1.81 2.51 1.25
C ALA A 277 1.43 1.96 -0.13
N GLY A 278 0.92 2.82 -1.01
CA GLY A 278 0.70 2.50 -2.41
C GLY A 278 1.95 2.11 -3.17
N PHE A 279 3.12 2.65 -2.83
CA PHE A 279 4.37 2.28 -3.48
C PHE A 279 4.74 0.82 -3.17
N THR A 280 4.79 0.00 -4.21
CA THR A 280 5.06 -1.44 -4.10
C THR A 280 6.52 -1.80 -4.40
N LYS A 281 7.33 -0.83 -4.85
CA LYS A 281 8.73 -0.99 -5.28
C LYS A 281 9.62 0.03 -4.59
N TRP A 282 10.92 -0.07 -4.86
CA TRP A 282 11.95 0.83 -4.33
C TRP A 282 11.85 2.26 -4.87
N ALA A 283 11.08 2.44 -5.96
CA ALA A 283 10.86 3.72 -6.62
C ALA A 283 9.38 3.96 -6.89
N SER A 284 9.03 5.22 -7.08
CA SER A 284 7.71 5.64 -7.56
C SER A 284 7.44 5.14 -8.99
N PRO A 285 6.18 5.18 -9.47
CA PRO A 285 5.90 4.92 -10.88
C PRO A 285 6.69 5.84 -11.81
N PRO A 286 7.12 5.35 -12.99
CA PRO A 286 7.70 6.23 -14.00
C PRO A 286 6.65 7.25 -14.44
N GLY A 287 7.04 8.51 -14.48
CA GLY A 287 6.15 9.63 -14.84
C GLY A 287 6.86 10.97 -14.75
N LYS A 288 6.12 12.04 -15.05
CA LYS A 288 6.67 13.40 -15.00
C LYS A 288 6.82 13.90 -13.57
N THR A 289 5.98 13.41 -12.67
CA THR A 289 5.95 13.86 -11.27
C THR A 289 5.65 12.70 -10.34
N THR A 290 6.16 12.79 -9.11
CA THR A 290 5.86 11.89 -7.98
C THR A 290 5.35 12.72 -6.82
N ILE A 291 4.25 12.27 -6.20
CA ILE A 291 3.68 12.90 -5.01
C ILE A 291 3.97 12.02 -3.81
N PHE A 292 4.53 12.62 -2.75
CA PHE A 292 4.70 11.98 -1.45
C PHE A 292 3.82 12.65 -0.40
N ASN A 293 3.15 11.83 0.39
CA ASN A 293 2.53 12.25 1.64
C ASN A 293 3.61 12.31 2.72
N ILE A 294 3.71 13.41 3.42
CA ILE A 294 4.72 13.67 4.45
C ILE A 294 4.07 14.40 5.64
N PRO A 295 4.71 14.45 6.82
CA PRO A 295 4.29 15.34 7.88
C PRO A 295 4.18 16.79 7.40
N ILE A 296 3.10 17.47 7.80
CA ILE A 296 2.76 18.79 7.23
C ILE A 296 3.85 19.84 7.51
N GLU A 297 4.52 19.73 8.65
CA GLU A 297 5.62 20.62 9.07
C GLU A 297 6.85 20.53 8.16
N LEU A 298 6.99 19.45 7.39
CA LEU A 298 8.10 19.26 6.46
C LEU A 298 7.81 19.76 5.04
N VAL A 299 6.56 20.08 4.72
CA VAL A 299 6.17 20.48 3.35
C VAL A 299 6.94 21.71 2.90
N GLU A 300 6.91 22.78 3.67
CA GLU A 300 7.56 24.04 3.32
C GLU A 300 9.09 23.92 3.28
N PRO A 301 9.76 23.37 4.31
CA PRO A 301 11.21 23.19 4.28
C PRO A 301 11.70 22.36 3.09
N LEU A 302 10.99 21.29 2.72
CA LEU A 302 11.38 20.44 1.60
C LEU A 302 11.07 21.08 0.24
N ASN A 303 9.98 21.86 0.14
CA ASN A 303 9.66 22.59 -1.08
C ASN A 303 10.77 23.59 -1.46
N LEU A 304 11.44 24.20 -0.49
CA LEU A 304 12.56 25.12 -0.73
C LEU A 304 13.78 24.42 -1.35
N LYS A 305 13.98 23.14 -1.09
CA LYS A 305 15.13 22.34 -1.53
C LYS A 305 14.82 21.35 -2.65
N LYS A 306 13.56 21.22 -3.06
CA LYS A 306 13.11 20.13 -3.96
C LYS A 306 13.74 20.14 -5.34
N SER A 307 14.09 21.32 -5.86
CA SER A 307 14.71 21.44 -7.21
C SER A 307 16.10 20.78 -7.25
N GLU A 308 16.91 20.99 -6.21
CA GLU A 308 18.24 20.39 -6.10
C GLU A 308 18.12 18.87 -5.96
N PHE A 309 17.17 18.41 -5.14
CA PHE A 309 16.92 16.98 -4.97
C PHE A 309 16.48 16.31 -6.25
N SER A 310 15.51 16.87 -6.98
CA SER A 310 14.97 16.28 -8.21
C SER A 310 16.03 16.15 -9.30
N GLN A 311 16.95 17.13 -9.43
CA GLN A 311 18.04 17.05 -10.41
C GLN A 311 19.04 15.94 -10.08
N ALA A 312 19.35 15.73 -8.80
CA ALA A 312 20.35 14.76 -8.37
C ALA A 312 19.84 13.30 -8.32
N ASN A 313 18.53 13.09 -8.11
CA ASN A 313 17.98 11.79 -7.70
C ASN A 313 16.91 11.21 -8.64
N GLN A 314 16.87 11.66 -9.90
CA GLN A 314 16.02 11.01 -10.91
C GLN A 314 16.60 9.64 -11.29
N ILE A 315 15.74 8.66 -11.44
CA ILE A 315 16.15 7.35 -11.95
C ILE A 315 16.45 7.47 -13.43
N ASN A 316 17.68 7.17 -13.79
CA ASN A 316 18.13 7.14 -15.18
C ASN A 316 17.84 5.78 -15.80
N TRP A 317 17.40 5.81 -17.05
CA TRP A 317 17.15 4.62 -17.82
C TRP A 317 18.22 4.45 -18.89
N VAL A 318 18.74 3.24 -19.02
CA VAL A 318 19.63 2.88 -20.14
C VAL A 318 18.97 1.83 -21.03
N THR A 319 19.37 1.82 -22.29
CA THR A 319 18.96 0.78 -23.24
C THR A 319 20.09 -0.22 -23.39
N HIS A 320 19.79 -1.50 -23.13
CA HIS A 320 20.70 -2.62 -23.39
C HIS A 320 20.27 -3.35 -24.68
N SER A 321 21.17 -3.48 -25.65
CA SER A 321 20.93 -4.29 -26.85
C SER A 321 21.39 -5.73 -26.59
N VAL A 322 20.45 -6.67 -26.67
CA VAL A 322 20.70 -8.08 -26.37
C VAL A 322 21.73 -8.67 -27.33
N SER A 323 22.80 -9.20 -26.80
CA SER A 323 23.89 -9.84 -27.52
C SER A 323 23.87 -11.36 -27.38
N LYS A 324 24.64 -12.06 -28.25
CA LYS A 324 24.76 -13.53 -28.16
C LYS A 324 25.33 -13.95 -26.80
N GLY A 325 24.59 -14.79 -26.09
CA GLY A 325 24.96 -15.28 -24.76
C GLY A 325 24.42 -14.45 -23.60
N ASP A 326 23.56 -13.45 -23.89
CA ASP A 326 22.82 -12.75 -22.84
C ASP A 326 21.61 -13.57 -22.39
N SER A 327 21.29 -13.34 -21.15
CA SER A 327 20.06 -13.83 -20.53
C SER A 327 19.52 -12.73 -19.60
N LEU A 328 18.23 -12.75 -19.32
CA LEU A 328 17.65 -11.80 -18.36
C LEU A 328 18.37 -11.82 -17.01
N TRP A 329 18.84 -12.99 -16.57
CA TRP A 329 19.59 -13.12 -15.34
C TRP A 329 20.97 -12.43 -15.41
N LYS A 330 21.70 -12.62 -16.54
CA LYS A 330 23.01 -11.99 -16.74
C LYS A 330 22.89 -10.47 -16.82
N ILE A 331 21.90 -10.00 -17.61
CA ILE A 331 21.63 -8.56 -17.73
C ILE A 331 21.21 -7.97 -16.38
N ALA A 332 20.30 -8.64 -15.65
CA ALA A 332 19.89 -8.20 -14.32
C ALA A 332 21.08 -8.10 -13.36
N THR A 333 22.00 -9.08 -13.42
CA THR A 333 23.22 -9.07 -12.61
C THR A 333 24.20 -7.98 -13.02
N GLU A 334 24.34 -7.73 -14.32
CA GLU A 334 25.23 -6.68 -14.88
C GLU A 334 24.81 -5.28 -14.46
N TYR A 335 23.49 -5.01 -14.49
CA TYR A 335 22.94 -3.70 -14.17
C TYR A 335 22.41 -3.60 -12.73
N ASP A 336 22.70 -4.58 -11.90
CA ASP A 336 22.27 -4.65 -10.49
C ASP A 336 20.76 -4.43 -10.31
N THR A 337 19.99 -5.13 -11.11
CA THR A 337 18.53 -5.11 -11.09
C THR A 337 17.98 -6.54 -11.01
N GLU A 338 16.69 -6.69 -10.98
CA GLU A 338 16.04 -8.01 -10.92
C GLU A 338 15.47 -8.42 -12.29
N VAL A 339 15.49 -9.73 -12.57
CA VAL A 339 14.84 -10.31 -13.77
C VAL A 339 13.35 -9.93 -13.81
N SER A 340 12.70 -9.89 -12.66
CA SER A 340 11.30 -9.50 -12.50
C SER A 340 11.05 -8.06 -12.97
N ILE A 341 11.99 -7.17 -12.70
CA ILE A 341 11.98 -5.76 -13.11
C ILE A 341 12.16 -5.67 -14.62
N LEU A 342 13.21 -6.29 -15.14
CA LEU A 342 13.48 -6.30 -16.58
C LEU A 342 12.28 -6.80 -17.40
N LYS A 343 11.66 -7.88 -16.95
CA LYS A 343 10.46 -8.41 -17.60
C LYS A 343 9.31 -7.42 -17.63
N LYS A 344 9.03 -6.80 -16.49
CA LYS A 344 7.88 -5.90 -16.31
C LYS A 344 8.04 -4.60 -17.09
N VAL A 345 9.20 -3.94 -16.97
CA VAL A 345 9.45 -2.65 -17.64
C VAL A 345 9.54 -2.80 -19.15
N ASN A 346 9.92 -4.00 -19.65
CA ASN A 346 10.01 -4.31 -21.07
C ASN A 346 8.81 -5.13 -21.58
N TYR A 347 7.77 -5.34 -20.78
CA TYR A 347 6.56 -6.09 -21.13
C TYR A 347 6.85 -7.53 -21.63
N LEU A 348 7.91 -8.18 -21.11
CA LEU A 348 8.31 -9.51 -21.54
C LEU A 348 7.41 -10.59 -20.95
N GLN A 349 6.78 -11.38 -21.80
CA GLN A 349 5.92 -12.49 -21.40
C GLN A 349 6.73 -13.77 -21.06
N SER A 350 7.94 -13.90 -21.58
CA SER A 350 8.83 -15.05 -21.36
C SER A 350 10.24 -14.60 -20.95
N ASN A 351 11.11 -15.58 -20.68
CA ASN A 351 12.54 -15.31 -20.41
C ASN A 351 13.40 -15.36 -21.69
N VAL A 352 12.78 -15.62 -22.84
CA VAL A 352 13.47 -15.71 -24.13
C VAL A 352 13.71 -14.29 -24.64
N LEU A 353 14.95 -14.01 -25.01
CA LEU A 353 15.40 -12.75 -25.61
C LEU A 353 15.77 -12.97 -27.07
N SER A 354 15.48 -12.00 -27.92
CA SER A 354 15.92 -11.98 -29.30
C SER A 354 17.23 -11.21 -29.45
N LEU A 355 18.11 -11.63 -30.35
CA LEU A 355 19.34 -10.87 -30.67
C LEU A 355 18.95 -9.47 -31.15
N ASN A 356 19.71 -8.47 -30.71
CA ASN A 356 19.48 -7.05 -30.98
C ASN A 356 18.16 -6.50 -30.41
N GLN A 357 17.49 -7.25 -29.55
CA GLN A 357 16.33 -6.74 -28.81
C GLN A 357 16.82 -5.62 -27.86
N GLU A 358 16.15 -4.48 -27.90
CA GLU A 358 16.43 -3.39 -26.94
C GLU A 358 15.64 -3.58 -25.67
N LEU A 359 16.32 -3.54 -24.54
CA LEU A 359 15.74 -3.60 -23.20
C LEU A 359 15.99 -2.30 -22.47
N LEU A 360 14.93 -1.72 -21.92
CA LEU A 360 15.02 -0.61 -20.98
C LEU A 360 15.41 -1.14 -19.59
N ILE A 361 16.43 -0.54 -19.01
CA ILE A 361 16.98 -0.92 -17.71
C ILE A 361 17.01 0.31 -16.80
N PRO A 362 16.34 0.27 -15.63
CA PRO A 362 16.43 1.35 -14.67
C PRO A 362 17.80 1.31 -13.98
N LEU A 363 18.49 2.43 -13.98
CA LEU A 363 19.68 2.64 -13.16
C LEU A 363 19.26 3.40 -11.92
N SER A 364 19.46 2.82 -10.76
CA SER A 364 19.35 3.55 -9.51
C SER A 364 20.61 4.38 -9.28
N ASN A 365 20.46 5.67 -9.01
CA ASN A 365 21.59 6.53 -8.67
C ASN A 365 22.04 6.33 -7.22
N SER A 366 21.21 5.77 -6.37
CA SER A 366 21.48 5.52 -4.97
C SER A 366 21.93 4.08 -4.74
N HIS A 367 23.10 3.72 -5.27
CA HIS A 367 23.80 2.51 -4.82
C HIS A 367 24.58 2.73 -3.51
N ASN A 368 24.11 3.63 -2.67
CA ASN A 368 24.31 3.46 -1.24
C ASN A 368 23.31 2.39 -0.79
N GLN A 369 23.59 1.12 -1.18
CA GLN A 369 22.96 0.00 -0.54
C GLN A 369 23.18 0.22 0.95
N THR A 370 22.14 0.68 1.61
CA THR A 370 22.08 0.53 3.05
C THR A 370 22.30 -0.94 3.29
N PHE A 371 23.46 -1.24 3.80
CA PHE A 371 23.79 -2.49 4.38
C PHE A 371 22.69 -2.81 5.39
N ILE A 372 21.74 -3.67 5.00
CA ILE A 372 20.82 -4.26 5.95
C ILE A 372 21.60 -5.41 6.57
N PRO A 373 22.15 -5.20 7.77
CA PRO A 373 22.86 -6.26 8.43
C PRO A 373 21.90 -7.45 8.55
N TYR A 374 22.42 -8.66 8.32
CA TYR A 374 21.72 -9.87 8.65
C TYR A 374 21.20 -9.74 10.08
N GLN A 375 19.89 -9.72 10.23
CA GLN A 375 19.24 -9.64 11.52
C GLN A 375 18.12 -10.66 11.59
N ALA A 376 17.90 -11.17 12.78
CA ALA A 376 16.76 -12.00 13.08
C ALA A 376 15.56 -11.10 13.37
N HIS A 377 14.40 -11.44 12.79
CA HIS A 377 13.13 -10.83 13.13
C HIS A 377 12.21 -11.87 13.75
N ILE A 378 11.73 -11.59 14.95
CA ILE A 378 10.71 -12.43 15.59
C ILE A 378 9.34 -11.95 15.11
N VAL A 379 8.62 -12.85 14.44
CA VAL A 379 7.29 -12.55 13.89
C VAL A 379 6.34 -12.16 15.02
N SER A 380 5.76 -10.99 14.88
CA SER A 380 4.75 -10.43 15.78
C SER A 380 3.37 -10.51 15.14
N GLU A 381 2.32 -10.32 15.94
CA GLU A 381 0.94 -10.25 15.43
C GLU A 381 0.80 -9.14 14.39
N GLY A 382 0.23 -9.47 13.23
CA GLY A 382 0.08 -8.55 12.09
C GLY A 382 1.26 -8.54 11.12
N ASP A 383 2.36 -9.27 11.39
CA ASP A 383 3.45 -9.38 10.45
C ASP A 383 3.07 -10.23 9.24
N THR A 384 3.47 -9.75 8.07
CA THR A 384 3.38 -10.44 6.79
C THR A 384 4.71 -10.32 6.07
N LEU A 385 4.97 -11.20 5.10
CA LEU A 385 6.17 -11.06 4.25
C LEU A 385 6.22 -9.69 3.55
N TRP A 386 5.07 -9.09 3.29
CA TRP A 386 4.95 -7.76 2.70
C TRP A 386 5.28 -6.64 3.68
N SER A 387 4.72 -6.68 4.90
CA SER A 387 5.04 -5.70 5.94
C SER A 387 6.52 -5.77 6.32
N LEU A 388 7.06 -6.99 6.43
CA LEU A 388 8.49 -7.19 6.71
C LEU A 388 9.37 -6.78 5.53
N GLY A 389 8.95 -7.08 4.28
CA GLY A 389 9.66 -6.63 3.09
C GLY A 389 9.81 -5.11 3.06
N ARG A 390 8.76 -4.39 3.41
CA ARG A 390 8.79 -2.93 3.49
C ARG A 390 9.57 -2.42 4.70
N LYS A 391 9.40 -3.07 5.86
CA LYS A 391 10.14 -2.71 7.08
C LYS A 391 11.66 -2.79 6.90
N TYR A 392 12.11 -3.74 6.09
CA TYR A 392 13.53 -4.05 5.93
C TYR A 392 14.07 -3.74 4.53
N ALA A 393 13.32 -3.01 3.70
CA ALA A 393 13.65 -2.68 2.32
C ALA A 393 14.05 -3.90 1.46
N LEU A 394 13.39 -5.04 1.71
CA LEU A 394 13.57 -6.30 0.99
C LEU A 394 12.30 -6.67 0.23
N THR A 395 12.42 -7.47 -0.84
CA THR A 395 11.22 -8.02 -1.43
C THR A 395 10.62 -9.12 -0.55
N PRO A 396 9.28 -9.29 -0.52
CA PRO A 396 8.66 -10.43 0.16
C PRO A 396 9.22 -11.78 -0.32
N GLY A 397 9.62 -11.84 -1.60
CA GLY A 397 10.26 -13.00 -2.20
C GLY A 397 11.63 -13.31 -1.62
N ASP A 398 12.43 -12.28 -1.33
CA ASP A 398 13.77 -12.46 -0.73
C ASP A 398 13.65 -12.97 0.70
N ILE A 399 12.71 -12.40 1.47
CA ILE A 399 12.44 -12.88 2.84
C ILE A 399 11.91 -14.31 2.81
N ALA A 400 10.99 -14.62 1.90
CA ALA A 400 10.47 -15.98 1.74
C ALA A 400 11.58 -16.96 1.39
N LYS A 401 12.42 -16.64 0.40
CA LYS A 401 13.55 -17.47 -0.05
C LYS A 401 14.58 -17.70 1.04
N SER A 402 14.94 -16.65 1.79
CA SER A 402 15.92 -16.74 2.89
C SER A 402 15.44 -17.63 4.05
N ASN A 403 14.13 -17.86 4.14
CA ASN A 403 13.48 -18.59 5.22
C ASN A 403 12.83 -19.91 4.79
N GLY A 404 12.99 -20.33 3.52
CA GLY A 404 12.37 -21.53 2.98
C GLY A 404 10.83 -21.46 2.95
N LEU A 405 10.27 -20.25 2.79
CA LEU A 405 8.84 -20.01 2.73
C LEU A 405 8.37 -19.76 1.27
N LYS A 406 7.09 -19.97 1.01
CA LYS A 406 6.46 -19.54 -0.23
C LYS A 406 5.90 -18.13 -0.04
N ILE A 407 5.92 -17.31 -1.10
CA ILE A 407 5.24 -16.00 -1.11
C ILE A 407 3.75 -16.25 -0.82
N GLY A 408 3.20 -15.56 0.17
CA GLY A 408 1.82 -15.75 0.64
C GLY A 408 1.65 -16.78 1.76
N SER A 409 2.74 -17.44 2.22
CA SER A 409 2.65 -18.29 3.41
C SER A 409 2.34 -17.44 4.65
N PRO A 410 1.40 -17.90 5.50
CA PRO A 410 1.15 -17.24 6.78
C PRO A 410 2.40 -17.37 7.67
N LEU A 411 2.76 -16.28 8.32
CA LEU A 411 3.83 -16.26 9.29
C LEU A 411 3.29 -16.70 10.66
N ARG A 412 4.03 -17.55 11.35
CA ARG A 412 3.68 -17.96 12.72
C ARG A 412 4.28 -16.96 13.71
N ILE A 413 3.45 -16.40 14.57
CA ILE A 413 3.87 -15.52 15.67
C ILE A 413 4.94 -16.23 16.51
N GLY A 414 5.98 -15.51 16.87
CA GLY A 414 7.14 -16.04 17.61
C GLY A 414 8.16 -16.78 16.73
N LYS A 415 7.90 -17.01 15.44
CA LYS A 415 8.89 -17.58 14.53
C LYS A 415 9.99 -16.56 14.24
N GLU A 416 11.24 -16.99 14.36
CA GLU A 416 12.38 -16.20 13.92
C GLU A 416 12.55 -16.30 12.40
N LEU A 417 12.62 -15.16 11.74
CA LEU A 417 12.91 -15.02 10.32
C LEU A 417 14.27 -14.37 10.11
N ASN A 418 15.01 -14.94 9.18
CA ASN A 418 16.25 -14.36 8.70
C ASN A 418 15.94 -13.21 7.75
N ILE A 419 16.26 -11.99 8.16
CA ILE A 419 16.12 -10.78 7.35
C ILE A 419 17.49 -10.40 6.81
N GLY A 420 17.60 -10.26 5.49
CA GLY A 420 18.86 -9.98 4.81
C GLY A 420 19.48 -11.22 4.13
N ASN A 421 20.48 -11.01 3.29
CA ASN A 421 21.10 -12.06 2.52
C ASN A 421 22.54 -12.28 2.95
N LYS A 422 22.86 -13.47 3.45
CA LYS A 422 24.25 -13.87 3.79
C LYS A 422 25.24 -13.77 2.61
N ASN A 423 24.73 -13.85 1.38
CA ASN A 423 25.59 -13.86 0.18
C ASN A 423 25.99 -12.48 -0.33
N ILE A 424 25.35 -11.40 0.17
CA ILE A 424 25.72 -10.01 -0.19
C ILE A 424 27.05 -9.61 0.46
N TYR A 425 27.48 -10.26 1.52
CA TYR A 425 28.77 -10.01 2.18
C TYR A 425 30.01 -10.19 1.29
N ARG A 426 29.90 -10.83 0.13
CA ARG A 426 31.06 -11.10 -0.74
C ARG A 426 31.30 -10.06 -1.85
N THR A 427 30.39 -9.11 -2.07
CA THR A 427 30.47 -8.25 -3.26
C THR A 427 30.69 -6.76 -2.97
N ILE A 428 30.76 -6.33 -1.72
CA ILE A 428 30.92 -4.91 -1.34
C ILE A 428 32.40 -4.43 -1.38
N ASN A 429 33.34 -5.28 -1.76
CA ASN A 429 34.69 -4.80 -2.06
C ASN A 429 34.79 -4.36 -3.53
N SER A 430 34.60 -3.07 -3.75
CA SER A 430 35.11 -2.27 -4.87
C SER A 430 35.25 -2.99 -6.22
N LYS A 431 34.18 -3.43 -6.86
CA LYS A 431 34.28 -3.84 -8.26
C LYS A 431 33.80 -2.69 -9.14
N LYS A 432 34.76 -2.00 -9.74
CA LYS A 432 34.54 -1.21 -10.95
C LYS A 432 33.84 -2.14 -11.96
N ARG A 433 32.65 -1.75 -12.43
CA ARG A 433 31.93 -2.52 -13.46
C ARG A 433 32.16 -1.89 -14.80
N THR A 434 32.48 -2.69 -15.79
CA THR A 434 32.63 -2.24 -17.16
C THR A 434 31.33 -2.57 -17.92
N ILE A 435 30.68 -1.57 -18.47
CA ILE A 435 29.55 -1.70 -19.39
C ILE A 435 29.99 -1.34 -20.80
N LEU A 436 29.35 -1.94 -21.80
CA LEU A 436 29.53 -1.63 -23.21
C LEU A 436 28.36 -0.77 -23.67
N TYR A 437 28.63 0.49 -23.99
CA TYR A 437 27.63 1.43 -24.48
C TYR A 437 27.80 1.65 -25.99
N SER A 438 26.73 1.45 -26.75
CA SER A 438 26.71 1.77 -28.17
C SER A 438 26.28 3.22 -28.39
N VAL A 439 27.19 4.03 -28.94
CA VAL A 439 26.95 5.46 -29.22
C VAL A 439 25.78 5.60 -30.19
N LYS A 440 24.82 6.44 -29.86
CA LYS A 440 23.64 6.76 -30.68
C LYS A 440 23.84 8.04 -31.47
N GLN A 441 23.03 8.21 -32.51
CA GLN A 441 23.00 9.46 -33.27
C GLN A 441 22.59 10.62 -32.32
N GLY A 442 23.45 11.66 -32.24
CA GLY A 442 23.25 12.81 -31.35
C GLY A 442 23.86 12.65 -29.95
N ASP A 443 24.55 11.54 -29.66
CA ASP A 443 25.33 11.42 -28.43
C ASP A 443 26.63 12.27 -28.52
N SER A 444 27.06 12.76 -27.35
CA SER A 444 28.35 13.36 -27.13
C SER A 444 29.03 12.75 -25.91
N LEU A 445 30.33 12.84 -25.80
CA LEU A 445 31.04 12.37 -24.59
C LEU A 445 30.51 13.02 -23.33
N TYR A 446 30.16 14.30 -23.38
CA TYR A 446 29.54 15.01 -22.27
C TYR A 446 28.21 14.37 -21.86
N ARG A 447 27.31 14.10 -22.83
CA ARG A 447 26.01 13.50 -22.59
C ARG A 447 26.11 12.07 -22.07
N ILE A 448 27.09 11.29 -22.56
CA ILE A 448 27.37 9.94 -22.10
C ILE A 448 27.95 9.98 -20.68
N ALA A 449 28.91 10.89 -20.40
CA ALA A 449 29.49 11.07 -19.09
C ALA A 449 28.41 11.46 -18.03
N ASP A 450 27.51 12.38 -18.40
CA ASP A 450 26.39 12.80 -17.60
C ASP A 450 25.39 11.64 -17.37
N LEU A 451 25.08 10.89 -18.43
CA LEU A 451 24.18 9.72 -18.37
C LEU A 451 24.66 8.66 -17.37
N PHE A 452 25.98 8.47 -17.24
CA PHE A 452 26.58 7.45 -16.37
C PHE A 452 27.20 8.02 -15.10
N ASN A 453 27.07 9.31 -14.86
CA ASN A 453 27.65 10.05 -13.73
C ASN A 453 29.14 9.76 -13.53
N ILE A 454 29.92 9.87 -14.62
CA ILE A 454 31.36 9.63 -14.66
C ILE A 454 32.08 10.82 -15.31
N GLN A 455 33.38 10.89 -15.13
CA GLN A 455 34.17 11.94 -15.79
C GLN A 455 34.37 11.60 -17.27
N ILE A 456 34.38 12.63 -18.14
CA ILE A 456 34.62 12.46 -19.57
C ILE A 456 36.01 11.83 -19.81
N GLU A 457 36.95 12.21 -19.00
CA GLU A 457 38.34 11.72 -19.03
C GLU A 457 38.40 10.20 -18.80
N ASP A 458 37.56 9.66 -17.94
CA ASP A 458 37.48 8.21 -17.70
C ASP A 458 37.01 7.47 -18.96
N ILE A 459 36.03 8.04 -19.71
CA ILE A 459 35.55 7.45 -20.97
C ILE A 459 36.67 7.50 -22.03
N ILE A 460 37.34 8.66 -22.16
CA ILE A 460 38.40 8.87 -23.14
C ILE A 460 39.55 7.89 -22.92
N GLN A 461 40.05 7.81 -21.68
CA GLN A 461 41.19 6.93 -21.35
C GLN A 461 40.84 5.45 -21.55
N LEU A 462 39.66 5.04 -21.10
CA LEU A 462 39.25 3.63 -21.16
C LEU A 462 39.04 3.13 -22.58
N ASN A 463 38.65 4.02 -23.51
CA ASN A 463 38.35 3.71 -24.90
C ASN A 463 39.38 4.22 -25.89
N SER A 464 40.48 4.78 -25.42
CA SER A 464 41.56 5.39 -26.27
C SER A 464 40.98 6.34 -27.32
N ILE A 465 40.05 7.21 -26.92
CA ILE A 465 39.39 8.15 -27.81
C ILE A 465 40.37 9.27 -28.15
N ILE A 466 40.53 9.55 -29.42
CA ILE A 466 41.40 10.62 -29.96
C ILE A 466 40.46 11.77 -30.35
N ASP A 467 40.90 13.00 -30.09
CA ASP A 467 40.23 14.26 -30.49
C ASP A 467 38.79 14.43 -29.97
N ASN A 468 38.42 13.70 -28.91
CA ASN A 468 37.09 13.73 -28.31
C ASN A 468 35.93 13.35 -29.27
N GLU A 469 36.26 12.70 -30.38
CA GLU A 469 35.26 12.28 -31.36
C GLU A 469 34.75 10.88 -31.10
N ILE A 470 33.43 10.73 -31.13
CA ILE A 470 32.72 9.46 -31.07
C ILE A 470 31.74 9.34 -32.27
N LYS A 471 31.49 8.13 -32.74
CA LYS A 471 30.62 7.89 -33.91
C LYS A 471 29.43 7.04 -33.54
N PRO A 472 28.24 7.30 -34.12
CA PRO A 472 27.10 6.41 -33.96
C PRO A 472 27.47 4.96 -34.32
N GLY A 473 27.07 4.02 -33.47
CA GLY A 473 27.44 2.61 -33.57
C GLY A 473 28.76 2.22 -32.91
N GLN A 474 29.58 3.18 -32.51
CA GLN A 474 30.80 2.91 -31.73
C GLN A 474 30.46 2.35 -30.37
N VAL A 475 31.13 1.26 -29.97
CA VAL A 475 30.94 0.66 -28.66
C VAL A 475 31.98 1.19 -27.68
N LEU A 476 31.53 1.89 -26.64
CA LEU A 476 32.38 2.41 -25.59
C LEU A 476 32.33 1.51 -24.36
N LYS A 477 33.48 1.22 -23.78
CA LYS A 477 33.59 0.65 -22.43
C LYS A 477 33.42 1.77 -21.42
N ILE A 478 32.51 1.60 -20.51
CA ILE A 478 32.23 2.56 -19.45
C ILE A 478 32.40 1.84 -18.12
N ILE A 479 33.25 2.38 -17.24
CA ILE A 479 33.40 1.87 -15.89
C ILE A 479 32.49 2.66 -14.97
N ILE A 480 31.43 2.02 -14.50
CA ILE A 480 30.58 2.55 -13.44
C ILE A 480 31.26 2.19 -12.12
N ARG A 481 31.58 3.18 -11.31
CA ARG A 481 31.98 2.93 -9.93
C ARG A 481 30.74 2.50 -9.16
N ALA A 482 30.72 1.27 -8.67
CA ALA A 482 29.77 0.89 -7.64
C ALA A 482 30.19 1.67 -6.37
N PHE A 483 29.38 2.64 -5.99
CA PHE A 483 29.50 3.31 -4.72
C PHE A 483 28.89 2.46 -3.63
#